data_9c45acc424ac91900918f324ed1f353f
#
_entry.id   9c45acc424ac91900918f324ed1f353f
#
_cell.length_a   1.000
_cell.length_b   1.000
_cell.length_c   1.000
_cell.angle_alpha   90.00
_cell.angle_beta   90.00
_cell.angle_gamma   90.00
#
_symmetry.space_group_name_H-M   'P 1'
#
loop_
_entity.id
_entity.type
_entity.pdbx_description
1 polymer ?
#
loop_
_entity_poly.entity_id
_entity_poly.type
_entity_poly.pdbx_seq_one_letter_code
_entity_poly.pdbx_strand_id
1 'polypeptide(L)'
;MEKTILYNLNESKKAISSGGLTGKGYLKGTRTMGNFVPAQHSDYIFSTVGEEWGFFGSIFIIFLYTMLILRILYLSEIQKNKFSRVYGYSTASILFIHFLINIGMVLGLTPTIGIPLPFLSYGGSSLIAFTILLFIFLRLDANKINEW
;
A
#
# COMPACT_ATOMS: atom_id res chain seq x y z
N MET A 1 -16.77 3.47 20.20
CA MET A 1 -15.85 2.86 19.22
C MET A 1 -16.43 2.89 17.81
N GLU A 2 -17.62 2.40 17.55
CA GLU A 2 -18.26 2.39 16.23
C GLU A 2 -18.43 3.78 15.60
N LYS A 3 -18.87 4.78 16.37
CA LYS A 3 -19.02 6.17 15.89
C LYS A 3 -17.70 6.79 15.45
N THR A 4 -16.59 6.46 16.11
CA THR A 4 -15.26 6.96 15.75
C THR A 4 -14.77 6.34 14.44
N ILE A 5 -15.02 5.05 14.24
CA ILE A 5 -14.69 4.33 13.01
C ILE A 5 -15.45 4.91 11.81
N LEU A 6 -16.76 5.11 11.96
CA LEU A 6 -17.60 5.72 10.93
C LEU A 6 -17.18 7.15 10.60
N TYR A 7 -16.78 7.92 11.63
CA TYR A 7 -16.26 9.27 11.42
C TYR A 7 -14.99 9.25 10.58
N ASN A 8 -14.00 8.43 10.94
CA ASN A 8 -12.73 8.32 10.23
C ASN A 8 -12.92 7.89 8.76
N LEU A 9 -13.82 6.94 8.55
CA LEU A 9 -14.17 6.47 7.21
C LEU A 9 -14.83 7.56 6.38
N ASN A 10 -15.76 8.31 6.95
CA ASN A 10 -16.42 9.41 6.25
C ASN A 10 -15.45 10.53 5.92
N GLU A 11 -14.53 10.88 6.83
CA GLU A 11 -13.53 11.90 6.57
C GLU A 11 -12.51 11.45 5.52
N SER A 12 -12.09 10.17 5.51
CA SER A 12 -11.22 9.64 4.45
C SER A 12 -11.87 9.69 3.07
N LYS A 13 -13.15 9.31 2.96
CA LYS A 13 -13.91 9.41 1.71
C LYS A 13 -14.08 10.85 1.23
N LYS A 14 -14.37 11.78 2.16
CA LYS A 14 -14.46 13.20 1.84
C LYS A 14 -13.11 13.78 1.40
N ALA A 15 -11.99 13.34 2.01
CA ALA A 15 -10.66 13.74 1.59
C ALA A 15 -10.39 13.34 0.14
N ILE A 16 -10.62 12.06 -0.21
CA ILE A 16 -10.45 11.57 -1.58
C ILE A 16 -11.34 12.33 -2.56
N SER A 17 -12.64 12.49 -2.23
CA SER A 17 -13.59 13.19 -3.13
C SER A 17 -13.23 14.66 -3.31
N SER A 18 -12.61 15.29 -2.31
CA SER A 18 -12.21 16.69 -2.38
C SER A 18 -10.98 16.93 -3.28
N GLY A 19 -10.19 15.89 -3.57
CA GLY A 19 -9.04 15.97 -4.46
C GLY A 19 -9.42 16.09 -5.94
N GLY A 20 -10.61 15.66 -6.34
CA GLY A 20 -11.04 15.70 -7.74
C GLY A 20 -10.12 14.90 -8.68
N LEU A 21 -9.98 15.34 -9.94
CA LEU A 21 -9.16 14.65 -10.94
C LEU A 21 -7.66 14.91 -10.76
N THR A 22 -7.27 16.14 -10.47
CA THR A 22 -5.86 16.60 -10.46
C THR A 22 -5.28 16.79 -9.06
N GLY A 23 -6.10 16.68 -8.02
CA GLY A 23 -5.70 16.95 -6.64
C GLY A 23 -5.63 18.44 -6.30
N LYS A 24 -5.46 18.74 -5.01
CA LYS A 24 -5.30 20.10 -4.49
C LYS A 24 -3.85 20.59 -4.54
N GLY A 25 -2.91 19.70 -4.83
CA GLY A 25 -1.48 19.96 -4.81
C GLY A 25 -0.79 19.46 -3.54
N TYR A 26 0.51 19.20 -3.66
CA TYR A 26 1.34 18.70 -2.57
C TYR A 26 1.31 19.65 -1.36
N LEU A 27 1.07 19.11 -0.17
CA LEU A 27 0.92 19.85 1.09
C LEU A 27 -0.21 20.91 1.10
N LYS A 28 -1.17 20.85 0.18
CA LYS A 28 -2.33 21.77 0.13
C LYS A 28 -3.65 21.08 0.46
N GLY A 29 -3.61 19.84 0.96
CA GLY A 29 -4.78 19.11 1.41
C GLY A 29 -5.41 19.78 2.64
N THR A 30 -6.61 20.31 2.50
CA THR A 30 -7.29 21.03 3.59
C THR A 30 -7.78 20.13 4.70
N ARG A 31 -8.12 18.88 4.38
CA ARG A 31 -8.61 17.90 5.34
C ARG A 31 -7.49 17.12 5.99
N THR A 32 -6.47 16.75 5.22
CA THR A 32 -5.28 16.07 5.71
C THR A 32 -4.41 16.99 6.55
N MET A 33 -4.16 18.23 6.12
CA MET A 33 -3.42 19.23 6.92
C MET A 33 -4.19 19.68 8.18
N GLY A 34 -5.51 19.67 8.15
CA GLY A 34 -6.35 20.01 9.31
C GLY A 34 -6.46 18.91 10.36
N ASN A 35 -5.77 17.77 10.20
CA ASN A 35 -5.84 16.58 11.08
C ASN A 35 -7.27 16.04 11.29
N PHE A 36 -8.16 16.23 10.31
CA PHE A 36 -9.53 15.70 10.37
C PHE A 36 -9.58 14.18 10.18
N VAL A 37 -8.54 13.60 9.56
CA VAL A 37 -8.40 12.16 9.39
C VAL A 37 -7.39 11.64 10.41
N PRO A 38 -7.82 10.96 11.50
CA PRO A 38 -6.92 10.36 12.46
C PRO A 38 -6.06 9.27 11.81
N ALA A 39 -4.80 9.13 12.26
CA ALA A 39 -3.83 8.17 11.72
C ALA A 39 -3.61 8.25 10.19
N GLN A 40 -3.79 9.45 9.62
CA GLN A 40 -3.64 9.70 8.18
C GLN A 40 -2.25 9.30 7.62
N HIS A 41 -1.21 9.40 8.43
CA HIS A 41 0.16 9.06 8.01
C HIS A 41 0.46 7.56 8.07
N SER A 42 -0.30 6.78 8.82
CA SER A 42 -0.13 5.34 8.94
C SER A 42 -1.17 4.58 8.09
N ASP A 43 -2.39 4.51 8.58
CA ASP A 43 -3.40 3.61 8.04
C ASP A 43 -4.21 4.21 6.90
N TYR A 44 -4.38 5.54 6.92
CA TYR A 44 -5.16 6.28 5.92
C TYR A 44 -4.31 7.08 4.94
N ILE A 45 -3.05 6.69 4.73
CA ILE A 45 -2.12 7.42 3.84
C ILE A 45 -2.67 7.55 2.41
N PHE A 46 -3.41 6.57 1.92
CA PHE A 46 -4.03 6.62 0.60
C PHE A 46 -5.07 7.73 0.47
N SER A 47 -5.74 8.14 1.57
CA SER A 47 -6.65 9.30 1.55
C SER A 47 -5.91 10.61 1.34
N THR A 48 -4.69 10.74 1.89
CA THR A 48 -3.81 11.90 1.67
C THR A 48 -3.39 11.98 0.21
N VAL A 49 -2.98 10.84 -0.37
CA VAL A 49 -2.67 10.76 -1.80
C VAL A 49 -3.87 11.17 -2.65
N GLY A 50 -5.07 10.68 -2.32
CA GLY A 50 -6.30 11.02 -3.03
C GLY A 50 -6.65 12.51 -2.94
N GLU A 51 -6.40 13.18 -1.81
CA GLU A 51 -6.65 14.62 -1.67
C GLU A 51 -5.61 15.47 -2.38
N GLU A 52 -4.30 15.14 -2.24
CA GLU A 52 -3.21 15.98 -2.75
C GLU A 52 -2.97 15.77 -4.24
N TRP A 53 -2.99 14.53 -4.72
CA TRP A 53 -2.64 14.15 -6.10
C TRP A 53 -3.87 13.78 -6.94
N GLY A 54 -5.04 13.69 -6.30
CA GLY A 54 -6.31 13.41 -6.96
C GLY A 54 -6.42 12.01 -7.53
N PHE A 55 -7.34 11.88 -8.49
CA PHE A 55 -7.63 10.62 -9.13
C PHE A 55 -6.44 10.06 -9.93
N PHE A 56 -5.73 10.91 -10.67
CA PHE A 56 -4.55 10.48 -11.45
C PHE A 56 -3.42 9.98 -10.56
N GLY A 57 -3.14 10.65 -9.43
CA GLY A 57 -2.14 10.22 -8.49
C GLY A 57 -2.51 8.89 -7.82
N SER A 58 -3.78 8.71 -7.47
CA SER A 58 -4.28 7.45 -6.91
C SER A 58 -4.13 6.29 -7.89
N ILE A 59 -4.49 6.47 -9.16
CA ILE A 59 -4.31 5.46 -10.22
C ILE A 59 -2.82 5.15 -10.41
N PHE A 60 -1.97 6.16 -10.41
CA PHE A 60 -0.53 5.96 -10.58
C PHE A 60 0.06 5.08 -9.48
N ILE A 61 -0.32 5.29 -8.22
CA ILE A 61 0.11 4.45 -7.10
C ILE A 61 -0.43 3.03 -7.24
N ILE A 62 -1.72 2.85 -7.57
CA ILE A 62 -2.31 1.53 -7.82
C ILE A 62 -1.55 0.80 -8.94
N PHE A 63 -1.22 1.50 -10.01
CA PHE A 63 -0.46 0.95 -11.13
C PHE A 63 0.94 0.49 -10.70
N LEU A 64 1.66 1.31 -9.93
CA LEU A 64 3.00 0.94 -9.42
C LEU A 64 2.95 -0.30 -8.53
N TYR A 65 1.98 -0.41 -7.62
CA TYR A 65 1.81 -1.59 -6.78
C TYR A 65 1.47 -2.83 -7.60
N THR A 66 0.57 -2.70 -8.55
CA THR A 66 0.20 -3.80 -9.45
C THR A 66 1.42 -4.27 -10.23
N MET A 67 2.21 -3.34 -10.78
CA MET A 67 3.44 -3.67 -11.49
C MET A 67 4.47 -4.35 -10.59
N LEU A 68 4.64 -3.89 -9.35
CA LEU A 68 5.52 -4.51 -8.38
C LEU A 68 5.11 -5.95 -8.07
N ILE A 69 3.84 -6.18 -7.76
CA ILE A 69 3.31 -7.52 -7.45
C ILE A 69 3.45 -8.46 -8.65
N LEU A 70 3.08 -8.02 -9.84
CA LEU A 70 3.23 -8.80 -11.07
C LEU A 70 4.70 -9.13 -11.36
N ARG A 71 5.62 -8.20 -11.09
CA ARG A 71 7.05 -8.44 -11.24
C ARG A 71 7.56 -9.51 -10.28
N ILE A 72 7.14 -9.47 -9.02
CA ILE A 72 7.50 -10.51 -8.03
C ILE A 72 6.93 -11.86 -8.45
N LEU A 73 5.68 -11.93 -8.89
CA LEU A 73 5.07 -13.16 -9.38
C LEU A 73 5.82 -13.73 -10.58
N TYR A 74 6.16 -12.89 -11.56
CA TYR A 74 6.92 -13.29 -12.73
C TYR A 74 8.30 -13.85 -12.35
N LEU A 75 9.02 -13.16 -11.46
CA LEU A 75 10.33 -13.63 -10.99
C LEU A 75 10.20 -14.93 -10.18
N SER A 76 9.12 -15.11 -9.43
CA SER A 76 8.86 -16.33 -8.66
C SER A 76 8.64 -17.54 -9.57
N GLU A 77 7.97 -17.34 -10.72
CA GLU A 77 7.72 -18.41 -11.69
C GLU A 77 9.01 -18.95 -12.33
N ILE A 78 9.98 -18.08 -12.54
CA ILE A 78 11.27 -18.42 -13.18
C ILE A 78 12.24 -19.11 -12.20
N GLN A 79 11.93 -19.15 -10.89
CA GLN A 79 12.81 -19.77 -9.90
C GLN A 79 12.93 -21.29 -10.13
N LYS A 80 14.16 -21.79 -10.18
CA LYS A 80 14.45 -23.23 -10.26
C LYS A 80 14.20 -23.94 -8.93
N ASN A 81 14.58 -23.29 -7.83
CA ASN A 81 14.46 -23.83 -6.48
C ASN A 81 13.01 -23.68 -5.96
N LYS A 82 12.43 -24.78 -5.48
CA LYS A 82 11.06 -24.78 -4.90
C LYS A 82 10.92 -23.83 -3.74
N PHE A 83 11.94 -23.71 -2.87
CA PHE A 83 11.91 -22.81 -1.73
C PHE A 83 11.82 -21.34 -2.19
N SER A 84 12.70 -20.92 -3.11
CA SER A 84 12.72 -19.56 -3.66
C SER A 84 11.41 -19.20 -4.35
N ARG A 85 10.81 -20.16 -5.08
CA ARG A 85 9.51 -20.00 -5.74
C ARG A 85 8.40 -19.76 -4.71
N VAL A 86 8.28 -20.64 -3.71
CA VAL A 86 7.26 -20.51 -2.65
C VAL A 86 7.42 -19.22 -1.87
N TYR A 87 8.67 -18.85 -1.54
CA TYR A 87 8.97 -17.60 -0.85
C TYR A 87 8.50 -16.37 -1.66
N GLY A 88 8.75 -16.35 -2.97
CA GLY A 88 8.32 -15.28 -3.85
C GLY A 88 6.79 -15.16 -3.93
N TYR A 89 6.06 -16.26 -4.07
CA TYR A 89 4.59 -16.25 -4.02
C TYR A 89 4.07 -15.76 -2.68
N SER A 90 4.67 -16.19 -1.57
CA SER A 90 4.29 -15.72 -0.23
C SER A 90 4.51 -14.22 -0.09
N THR A 91 5.65 -13.69 -0.57
CA THR A 91 5.95 -12.26 -0.57
C THR A 91 4.92 -11.47 -1.38
N ALA A 92 4.62 -11.92 -2.60
CA ALA A 92 3.61 -11.30 -3.45
C ALA A 92 2.22 -11.29 -2.77
N SER A 93 1.83 -12.40 -2.16
CA SER A 93 0.54 -12.54 -1.47
C SER A 93 0.44 -11.60 -0.26
N ILE A 94 1.49 -11.48 0.55
CA ILE A 94 1.53 -10.58 1.70
C ILE A 94 1.37 -9.13 1.24
N LEU A 95 2.14 -8.70 0.24
CA LEU A 95 2.06 -7.34 -0.30
C LEU A 95 0.68 -7.07 -0.91
N PHE A 96 0.12 -8.03 -1.63
CA PHE A 96 -1.21 -7.91 -2.25
C PHE A 96 -2.31 -7.75 -1.21
N ILE A 97 -2.31 -8.58 -0.15
CA ILE A 97 -3.32 -8.51 0.91
C ILE A 97 -3.25 -7.17 1.65
N HIS A 98 -2.04 -6.71 2.01
CA HIS A 98 -1.88 -5.40 2.67
C HIS A 98 -2.38 -4.25 1.78
N PHE A 99 -2.02 -4.28 0.51
CA PHE A 99 -2.47 -3.31 -0.48
C PHE A 99 -4.00 -3.30 -0.63
N LEU A 100 -4.60 -4.47 -0.82
CA LEU A 100 -6.04 -4.62 -1.03
C LEU A 100 -6.85 -4.19 0.21
N ILE A 101 -6.42 -4.61 1.41
CA ILE A 101 -7.12 -4.26 2.64
C ILE A 101 -6.97 -2.76 2.94
N ASN A 102 -5.78 -2.17 2.77
CA ASN A 102 -5.58 -0.76 3.03
C ASN A 102 -6.45 0.12 2.12
N ILE A 103 -6.44 -0.11 0.81
CA ILE A 103 -7.29 0.63 -0.12
C ILE A 103 -8.78 0.36 0.15
N GLY A 104 -9.14 -0.90 0.36
CA GLY A 104 -10.51 -1.29 0.67
C GLY A 104 -11.05 -0.61 1.94
N MET A 105 -10.21 -0.50 2.97
CA MET A 105 -10.53 0.19 4.23
C MET A 105 -10.77 1.69 3.99
N VAL A 106 -9.89 2.36 3.25
CA VAL A 106 -10.01 3.79 2.96
C VAL A 106 -11.26 4.09 2.12
N LEU A 107 -11.62 3.20 1.19
CA LEU A 107 -12.84 3.28 0.40
C LEU A 107 -14.10 2.81 1.15
N GLY A 108 -13.94 2.16 2.30
CA GLY A 108 -15.03 1.62 3.11
C GLY A 108 -15.63 0.33 2.58
N LEU A 109 -14.86 -0.42 1.80
CA LEU A 109 -15.24 -1.75 1.29
C LEU A 109 -14.88 -2.87 2.27
N THR A 110 -13.86 -2.64 3.10
CA THR A 110 -13.42 -3.57 4.14
C THR A 110 -13.49 -2.91 5.51
N PRO A 111 -13.61 -3.69 6.60
CA PRO A 111 -13.59 -3.14 7.94
C PRO A 111 -12.25 -2.45 8.23
N THR A 112 -12.27 -1.43 9.08
CA THR A 112 -11.09 -0.65 9.47
C THR A 112 -10.24 -1.43 10.47
N ILE A 113 -9.20 -2.08 10.00
CA ILE A 113 -8.31 -2.95 10.79
C ILE A 113 -7.00 -2.24 11.16
N GLY A 114 -6.68 -1.11 10.50
CA GLY A 114 -5.42 -0.39 10.73
C GLY A 114 -4.21 -1.11 10.14
N ILE A 115 -4.30 -1.58 8.90
CA ILE A 115 -3.20 -2.25 8.20
C ILE A 115 -2.44 -1.21 7.36
N PRO A 116 -1.12 -1.03 7.58
CA PRO A 116 -0.33 -0.06 6.85
C PRO A 116 -0.15 -0.48 5.38
N LEU A 117 -0.09 0.51 4.49
CA LEU A 117 0.26 0.32 3.10
C LEU A 117 1.78 0.07 2.98
N PRO A 118 2.25 -1.07 2.43
CA PRO A 118 3.67 -1.36 2.32
C PRO A 118 4.45 -0.23 1.65
N PHE A 119 5.62 0.13 2.19
CA PHE A 119 6.54 1.17 1.69
C PHE A 119 6.03 2.62 1.66
N LEU A 120 4.74 2.87 1.79
CA LEU A 120 4.16 4.22 1.76
C LEU A 120 3.72 4.72 3.12
N SER A 121 3.17 3.84 3.97
CA SER A 121 2.70 4.21 5.30
C SER A 121 3.85 4.55 6.24
N TYR A 122 3.65 5.58 7.04
CA TYR A 122 4.57 5.92 8.12
C TYR A 122 4.55 4.82 9.19
N GLY A 123 5.72 4.22 9.41
CA GLY A 123 5.92 3.18 10.43
C GLY A 123 7.29 2.54 10.23
N GLY A 124 8.25 2.85 11.12
CA GLY A 124 9.62 2.33 11.00
C GLY A 124 9.68 0.80 11.00
N SER A 125 8.90 0.15 11.85
CA SER A 125 8.87 -1.31 11.96
C SER A 125 8.26 -1.99 10.73
N SER A 126 7.17 -1.46 10.19
CA SER A 126 6.52 -2.00 8.99
C SER A 126 7.39 -1.83 7.75
N LEU A 127 8.04 -0.67 7.59
CA LEU A 127 8.94 -0.40 6.49
C LEU A 127 10.14 -1.35 6.50
N ILE A 128 10.76 -1.55 7.68
CA ILE A 128 11.87 -2.50 7.84
C ILE A 128 11.41 -3.92 7.50
N ALA A 129 10.26 -4.36 8.00
CA ALA A 129 9.75 -5.71 7.76
C ALA A 129 9.50 -5.97 6.27
N PHE A 130 8.81 -5.07 5.55
CA PHE A 130 8.57 -5.21 4.11
C PHE A 130 9.85 -5.11 3.29
N THR A 131 10.80 -4.27 3.72
CA THR A 131 12.11 -4.15 3.08
C THR A 131 12.88 -5.46 3.20
N ILE A 132 12.99 -6.03 4.41
CA ILE A 132 13.67 -7.32 4.63
C ILE A 132 12.99 -8.42 3.81
N LEU A 133 11.66 -8.50 3.83
CA LEU A 133 10.90 -9.49 3.07
C LEU A 133 11.24 -9.44 1.57
N LEU A 134 11.28 -8.24 0.99
CA LEU A 134 11.58 -8.04 -0.42
C LEU A 134 13.06 -8.33 -0.73
N PHE A 135 14.00 -7.86 0.12
CA PHE A 135 15.43 -8.05 -0.13
C PHE A 135 15.87 -9.51 0.00
N ILE A 136 15.25 -10.29 0.90
CA ILE A 136 15.49 -11.75 0.94
C ILE A 136 15.06 -12.38 -0.38
N PHE A 137 13.88 -12.02 -0.92
CA PHE A 137 13.44 -12.52 -2.22
C PHE A 137 14.40 -12.14 -3.34
N LEU A 138 14.84 -10.88 -3.39
CA LEU A 138 15.80 -10.41 -4.39
C LEU A 138 17.16 -11.14 -4.28
N ARG A 139 17.58 -11.47 -3.06
CA ARG A 139 18.79 -12.27 -2.84
C ARG A 139 18.65 -13.70 -3.35
N LEU A 140 17.48 -14.31 -3.13
CA LEU A 140 17.19 -15.63 -3.68
C LEU A 140 17.13 -15.61 -5.21
N ASP A 141 16.53 -14.57 -5.80
CA ASP A 141 16.50 -14.41 -7.27
C ASP A 141 17.89 -14.20 -7.86
N ALA A 142 18.76 -13.44 -7.20
CA ALA A 142 20.15 -13.24 -7.64
C ALA A 142 20.96 -14.52 -7.61
N ASN A 143 20.70 -15.42 -6.67
CA ASN A 143 21.43 -16.68 -6.52
C ASN A 143 20.97 -17.79 -7.49
N LYS A 144 19.86 -17.62 -8.20
CA LYS A 144 19.33 -18.66 -9.12
C LYS A 144 20.29 -19.10 -10.20
N ILE A 145 21.28 -18.26 -10.57
CA ILE A 145 22.32 -18.57 -11.57
C ILE A 145 23.35 -19.55 -11.02
N ASN A 146 23.56 -19.57 -9.71
CA ASN A 146 24.56 -20.40 -9.03
C ASN A 146 23.99 -21.76 -8.55
N GLU A 147 22.71 -22.01 -8.75
CA GLU A 147 22.06 -23.27 -8.39
C GLU A 147 22.14 -24.24 -9.60
N TRP A 148 23.11 -25.16 -9.54
CA TRP A 148 23.30 -26.28 -10.47
C TRP A 148 22.49 -27.50 -10.02
#